data_c7fdb832481c735ff80893bd55ebefbf
#
_entry.id   c7fdb832481c735ff80893bd55ebefbf
#
_cell.length_a   1.000
_cell.length_b   1.000
_cell.length_c   1.000
_cell.angle_alpha   90.00
_cell.angle_beta   90.00
_cell.angle_gamma   90.00
#
_symmetry.space_group_name_H-M   'P 1'
#
loop_
_entity.id
_entity.type
_entity.pdbx_description
1 polymer ?
#
loop_
_entity_poly.entity_id
_entity_poly.type
_entity_poly.pdbx_seq_one_letter_code
_entity_poly.pdbx_strand_id
1 'polypeptide(L)'
;MENKLREYAKLLIEVGLNVQKGQAVVIRCPVECAYFARLCAAAAYNVGCREVVMRWSDDFLERERFLRADDSVFDVFPAWQAEMLNGYADEGAAFLNISARDPEALLGVDPDR
;
A
#
# COMPACT_ATOMS: atom_id res chain seq x y z
N MET A 1 -19.12 10.31 5.00
CA MET A 1 -18.13 9.78 4.03
C MET A 1 -16.92 9.19 4.70
N GLU A 2 -16.35 9.91 5.65
CA GLU A 2 -15.19 9.41 6.36
C GLU A 2 -15.47 8.11 7.10
N ASN A 3 -16.64 7.99 7.72
CA ASN A 3 -17.00 6.78 8.44
C ASN A 3 -17.05 5.56 7.51
N LYS A 4 -17.58 5.76 6.31
CA LYS A 4 -17.63 4.68 5.33
C LYS A 4 -16.25 4.24 4.92
N LEU A 5 -15.37 5.20 4.70
CA LEU A 5 -14.02 4.90 4.27
C LEU A 5 -13.27 4.17 5.37
N ARG A 6 -13.46 4.60 6.60
CA ARG A 6 -12.84 3.96 7.76
C ARG A 6 -13.35 2.54 7.91
N GLU A 7 -14.66 2.33 7.74
CA GLU A 7 -15.24 1.00 7.80
C GLU A 7 -14.68 0.11 6.70
N TYR A 8 -14.52 0.66 5.51
CA TYR A 8 -13.97 -0.11 4.41
C TYR A 8 -12.53 -0.52 4.69
N ALA A 9 -11.72 0.41 5.20
CA ALA A 9 -10.34 0.11 5.55
C ALA A 9 -10.27 -1.01 6.58
N LYS A 10 -11.12 -0.93 7.60
CA LYS A 10 -11.18 -1.95 8.63
C LYS A 10 -11.55 -3.30 8.04
N LEU A 11 -12.55 -3.32 7.18
CA LEU A 11 -12.99 -4.56 6.55
C LEU A 11 -11.89 -5.16 5.68
N LEU A 12 -11.20 -4.31 4.95
CA LEU A 12 -10.12 -4.76 4.09
C LEU A 12 -9.00 -5.40 4.90
N ILE A 13 -8.64 -4.78 5.99
CA ILE A 13 -7.54 -5.27 6.83
C ILE A 13 -7.93 -6.53 7.60
N GLU A 14 -9.13 -6.53 8.20
CA GLU A 14 -9.52 -7.61 9.09
C GLU A 14 -10.04 -8.83 8.34
N VAL A 15 -10.77 -8.60 7.25
CA VAL A 15 -11.38 -9.70 6.51
C VAL A 15 -10.62 -9.99 5.23
N GLY A 16 -10.40 -8.97 4.40
CA GLY A 16 -9.74 -9.17 3.12
C GLY A 16 -8.33 -9.69 3.26
N LEU A 17 -7.51 -8.98 4.02
CA LEU A 17 -6.11 -9.37 4.25
C LEU A 17 -5.97 -10.34 5.42
N ASN A 18 -6.95 -10.32 6.31
CA ASN A 18 -6.93 -11.15 7.51
C ASN A 18 -5.62 -10.97 8.30
N VAL A 19 -5.28 -9.71 8.56
CA VAL A 19 -4.05 -9.38 9.26
C VAL A 19 -4.05 -9.99 10.66
N GLN A 20 -2.96 -10.61 11.02
CA GLN A 20 -2.81 -11.30 12.29
C GLN A 20 -1.98 -10.48 13.26
N LYS A 21 -2.22 -10.70 14.54
CA LYS A 21 -1.41 -10.06 15.59
C LYS A 21 0.06 -10.44 15.40
N GLY A 22 0.92 -9.44 15.45
CA GLY A 22 2.35 -9.67 15.30
C GLY A 22 2.84 -9.80 13.88
N GLN A 23 1.94 -9.71 12.91
CA GLN A 23 2.29 -9.83 11.50
C GLN A 23 2.71 -8.47 10.95
N ALA A 24 3.74 -8.45 10.11
CA ALA A 24 4.11 -7.23 9.40
C ALA A 24 3.15 -7.03 8.23
N VAL A 25 2.87 -5.78 7.90
CA VAL A 25 1.99 -5.44 6.80
C VAL A 25 2.73 -4.48 5.87
N VAL A 26 2.85 -4.85 4.61
CA VAL A 26 3.50 -4.02 3.60
C VAL A 26 2.41 -3.44 2.71
N ILE A 27 2.30 -2.12 2.67
CA ILE A 27 1.27 -1.45 1.88
C ILE A 27 1.94 -0.65 0.77
N ARG A 28 1.58 -0.95 -0.46
CA ARG A 28 2.01 -0.16 -1.60
C ARG A 28 0.85 0.75 -2.00
N CYS A 29 1.13 2.06 -2.15
CA CYS A 29 0.08 3.02 -2.35
C CYS A 29 0.56 4.22 -3.15
N PRO A 30 -0.22 4.66 -4.17
CA PRO A 30 0.08 5.93 -4.82
C PRO A 30 -0.08 7.07 -3.82
N VAL A 31 0.75 8.10 -3.94
CA VAL A 31 0.71 9.20 -2.98
C VAL A 31 -0.65 9.88 -2.93
N GLU A 32 -1.38 9.90 -4.03
CA GLU A 32 -2.70 10.54 -4.05
C GLU A 32 -3.74 9.78 -3.21
N CYS A 33 -3.46 8.55 -2.84
CA CYS A 33 -4.36 7.75 -2.01
C CYS A 33 -3.88 7.66 -0.56
N ALA A 34 -2.99 8.56 -0.15
CA ALA A 34 -2.36 8.49 1.16
C ALA A 34 -3.38 8.46 2.31
N TYR A 35 -4.47 9.21 2.17
CA TYR A 35 -5.45 9.24 3.25
C TYR A 35 -6.01 7.85 3.52
N PHE A 36 -6.38 7.14 2.47
CA PHE A 36 -6.91 5.79 2.63
C PHE A 36 -5.85 4.84 3.19
N ALA A 37 -4.60 4.97 2.73
CA ALA A 37 -3.53 4.15 3.24
C ALA A 37 -3.34 4.37 4.74
N ARG A 38 -3.50 5.60 5.20
CA ARG A 38 -3.39 5.89 6.64
C ARG A 38 -4.49 5.22 7.43
N LEU A 39 -5.69 5.18 6.87
CA LEU A 39 -6.79 4.48 7.53
C LEU A 39 -6.51 2.97 7.61
N CYS A 40 -5.96 2.41 6.54
CA CYS A 40 -5.60 0.99 6.54
C CYS A 40 -4.51 0.70 7.57
N ALA A 41 -3.51 1.58 7.65
CA ALA A 41 -2.44 1.41 8.63
C ALA A 41 -2.99 1.45 10.04
N ALA A 42 -3.89 2.39 10.31
CA ALA A 42 -4.52 2.49 11.64
C ALA A 42 -5.29 1.22 11.97
N ALA A 43 -6.02 0.69 10.99
CA ALA A 43 -6.77 -0.55 11.20
C ALA A 43 -5.83 -1.71 11.49
N ALA A 44 -4.70 -1.77 10.77
CA ALA A 44 -3.73 -2.84 10.99
C ALA A 44 -3.14 -2.78 12.40
N TYR A 45 -2.79 -1.59 12.86
CA TYR A 45 -2.27 -1.46 14.22
C TYR A 45 -3.33 -1.80 15.26
N ASN A 46 -4.59 -1.50 14.99
CA ASN A 46 -5.67 -1.86 15.89
C ASN A 46 -5.81 -3.38 16.04
N VAL A 47 -5.52 -4.11 14.99
CA VAL A 47 -5.54 -5.58 15.03
C VAL A 47 -4.34 -6.09 15.82
N GLY A 48 -3.29 -5.30 15.93
CA GLY A 48 -2.09 -5.70 16.65
C GLY A 48 -0.97 -6.17 15.75
N CYS A 49 -0.93 -5.67 14.50
CA CYS A 49 0.17 -6.02 13.60
C CYS A 49 1.49 -5.56 14.19
N ARG A 50 2.58 -6.17 13.74
CA ARG A 50 3.90 -5.81 14.25
C ARG A 50 4.32 -4.42 13.78
N GLU A 51 4.13 -4.14 12.51
CA GLU A 51 4.42 -2.82 11.94
C GLU A 51 3.82 -2.73 10.55
N VAL A 52 3.63 -1.48 10.11
CA VAL A 52 3.18 -1.22 8.75
C VAL A 52 4.33 -0.56 8.00
N VAL A 53 4.70 -1.16 6.88
CA VAL A 53 5.75 -0.64 6.02
C VAL A 53 5.09 -0.06 4.78
N MET A 54 5.33 1.23 4.53
CA MET A 54 4.71 1.90 3.38
C MET A 54 5.66 1.93 2.20
N ARG A 55 5.13 1.62 1.04
CA ARG A 55 5.85 1.76 -0.21
C ARG A 55 5.04 2.71 -1.10
N TRP A 56 5.45 3.96 -1.08
CA TRP A 56 4.74 4.99 -1.83
C TRP A 56 5.12 4.94 -3.30
N SER A 57 4.17 5.25 -4.17
CA SER A 57 4.43 5.42 -5.58
C SER A 57 3.85 6.76 -6.02
N ASP A 58 4.39 7.29 -7.11
CA ASP A 58 3.98 8.59 -7.62
C ASP A 58 4.03 8.50 -9.14
N ASP A 59 2.87 8.58 -9.77
CA ASP A 59 2.79 8.45 -11.23
C ASP A 59 3.60 9.50 -11.94
N PHE A 60 3.66 10.71 -11.39
CA PHE A 60 4.44 11.75 -11.99
C PHE A 60 5.92 11.39 -12.02
N LEU A 61 6.44 10.91 -10.89
CA LEU A 61 7.84 10.52 -10.79
C LEU A 61 8.13 9.29 -11.61
N GLU A 62 7.18 8.36 -11.68
CA GLU A 62 7.36 7.17 -12.52
C GLU A 62 7.47 7.56 -13.97
N ARG A 63 6.66 8.52 -14.39
CA ARG A 63 6.72 9.00 -15.76
C ARG A 63 8.04 9.70 -16.03
N GLU A 64 8.51 10.54 -15.08
CA GLU A 64 9.79 11.20 -15.23
C GLU A 64 10.93 10.20 -15.34
N ARG A 65 10.89 9.16 -14.53
CA ARG A 65 11.88 8.12 -14.59
C ARG A 65 11.88 7.43 -15.95
N PHE A 66 10.68 7.11 -16.43
CA PHE A 66 10.54 6.42 -17.71
C PHE A 66 11.07 7.26 -18.86
N LEU A 67 10.87 8.57 -18.83
CA LEU A 67 11.26 9.45 -19.91
C LEU A 67 12.71 9.90 -19.81
N ARG A 68 13.29 9.97 -18.61
CA ARG A 68 14.55 10.67 -18.41
C ARG A 68 15.65 9.85 -17.77
N ALA A 69 15.34 8.71 -17.17
CA ALA A 69 16.39 7.92 -16.55
C ALA A 69 17.20 7.21 -17.61
N ASP A 70 18.44 6.85 -17.24
CA ASP A 70 19.32 6.09 -18.12
C ASP A 70 18.66 4.76 -18.47
N ASP A 71 18.82 4.34 -19.73
CA ASP A 71 18.23 3.09 -20.18
C ASP A 71 18.62 1.90 -19.32
N SER A 72 19.81 1.92 -18.76
CA SER A 72 20.31 0.80 -17.97
C SER A 72 19.47 0.52 -16.73
N VAL A 73 18.73 1.52 -16.21
CA VAL A 73 17.95 1.30 -15.00
C VAL A 73 16.74 0.40 -15.25
N PHE A 74 16.36 0.21 -16.50
CA PHE A 74 15.20 -0.62 -16.83
C PHE A 74 15.57 -2.08 -17.05
N ASP A 75 16.87 -2.39 -17.08
CA ASP A 75 17.32 -3.74 -17.36
C ASP A 75 17.44 -4.60 -16.12
N VAL A 76 17.54 -3.96 -14.97
CA VAL A 76 17.86 -4.68 -13.74
C VAL A 76 16.93 -4.23 -12.62
N PHE A 77 16.31 -5.19 -11.94
CA PHE A 77 15.56 -4.91 -10.73
C PHE A 77 16.57 -4.84 -9.58
N PRO A 78 16.63 -3.74 -8.81
CA PRO A 78 17.64 -3.62 -7.76
C PRO A 78 17.58 -4.78 -6.76
N ALA A 79 18.72 -5.37 -6.50
CA ALA A 79 18.80 -6.53 -5.61
C ALA A 79 18.27 -6.21 -4.21
N TRP A 80 18.53 -5.00 -3.71
CA TRP A 80 18.09 -4.64 -2.37
C TRP A 80 16.56 -4.60 -2.26
N GLN A 81 15.86 -4.23 -3.35
CA GLN A 81 14.41 -4.25 -3.34
C GLN A 81 13.88 -5.68 -3.32
N ALA A 82 14.50 -6.54 -4.10
CA ALA A 82 14.10 -7.94 -4.12
C ALA A 82 14.33 -8.59 -2.76
N GLU A 83 15.46 -8.28 -2.15
CA GLU A 83 15.76 -8.83 -0.82
C GLU A 83 14.76 -8.37 0.23
N MET A 84 14.38 -7.09 0.17
CA MET A 84 13.42 -6.57 1.12
C MET A 84 12.07 -7.25 0.97
N LEU A 85 11.58 -7.35 -0.26
CA LEU A 85 10.27 -7.95 -0.49
C LEU A 85 10.27 -9.43 -0.16
N ASN A 86 11.35 -10.14 -0.53
CA ASN A 86 11.45 -11.55 -0.22
C ASN A 86 11.57 -11.79 1.28
N GLY A 87 12.27 -10.91 1.97
CA GLY A 87 12.39 -11.01 3.42
C GLY A 87 11.05 -10.90 4.10
N TYR A 88 10.24 -9.93 3.71
CA TYR A 88 8.91 -9.79 4.29
C TYR A 88 8.01 -10.96 3.92
N ALA A 89 8.12 -11.44 2.69
CA ALA A 89 7.33 -12.60 2.27
C ALA A 89 7.71 -13.83 3.09
N ASP A 90 9.00 -14.02 3.32
CA ASP A 90 9.50 -15.15 4.11
C ASP A 90 9.00 -15.09 5.55
N GLU A 91 8.82 -13.89 6.08
CA GLU A 91 8.27 -13.72 7.44
C GLU A 91 6.77 -13.96 7.50
N GLY A 92 6.13 -14.08 6.36
CA GLY A 92 4.68 -14.22 6.33
C GLY A 92 3.96 -12.88 6.41
N ALA A 93 4.58 -11.81 5.95
CA ALA A 93 3.94 -10.49 5.97
C ALA A 93 2.73 -10.48 5.05
N ALA A 94 1.76 -9.62 5.41
CA ALA A 94 0.62 -9.38 4.54
C ALA A 94 0.97 -8.24 3.59
N PHE A 95 0.55 -8.37 2.34
CA PHE A 95 0.83 -7.35 1.33
C PHE A 95 -0.47 -6.77 0.82
N LEU A 96 -0.58 -5.45 0.87
CA LEU A 96 -1.74 -4.73 0.35
C LEU A 96 -1.28 -3.79 -0.73
N ASN A 97 -1.94 -3.86 -1.88
CA ASN A 97 -1.63 -3.00 -3.01
C ASN A 97 -2.83 -2.11 -3.28
N ILE A 98 -2.68 -0.81 -3.04
CA ILE A 98 -3.75 0.16 -3.27
C ILE A 98 -3.51 0.80 -4.63
N SER A 99 -4.55 0.89 -5.42
CA SER A 99 -4.47 1.46 -6.77
C SER A 99 -5.40 2.66 -6.86
N ALA A 100 -4.93 3.70 -7.54
CA ALA A 100 -5.78 4.86 -7.79
C ALA A 100 -6.97 4.51 -8.67
N ARG A 101 -6.91 3.37 -9.36
CA ARG A 101 -8.02 2.92 -10.19
C ARG A 101 -9.07 2.15 -9.40
N ASP A 102 -8.75 1.80 -8.16
CA ASP A 102 -9.67 1.09 -7.30
C ASP A 102 -10.82 2.02 -6.92
N PRO A 103 -12.06 1.71 -7.29
CA PRO A 103 -13.17 2.60 -6.96
C PRO A 103 -13.31 2.85 -5.47
N GLU A 104 -13.02 1.86 -4.65
CA GLU A 104 -13.14 2.03 -3.22
C GLU A 104 -12.09 2.98 -2.68
N ALA A 105 -10.89 2.95 -3.22
CA ALA A 105 -9.86 3.89 -2.81
C ALA A 105 -10.23 5.31 -3.21
N LEU A 106 -10.89 5.46 -4.35
CA LEU A 106 -11.28 6.77 -4.84
C LEU A 106 -12.49 7.33 -4.13
N LEU A 107 -13.27 6.50 -3.46
CA LEU A 107 -14.42 6.99 -2.72
C LEU A 107 -14.05 8.05 -1.71
N GLY A 108 -12.84 7.97 -1.16
CA GLY A 108 -12.39 8.94 -0.20
C GLY A 108 -12.02 10.28 -0.81
N VAL A 109 -11.70 10.29 -2.11
CA VAL A 109 -11.31 11.53 -2.78
C VAL A 109 -12.46 12.12 -3.59
N ASP A 110 -13.50 11.34 -3.82
CA ASP A 110 -14.65 11.83 -4.55
C ASP A 110 -15.92 11.62 -3.73
N PRO A 111 -16.25 12.57 -2.89
CA PRO A 111 -17.41 12.44 -2.00
C PRO A 111 -18.74 12.43 -2.70
N ASP A 112 -18.76 12.75 -3.97
CA ASP A 112 -20.02 12.77 -4.72
C ASP A 112 -20.54 11.39 -5.06
N ARG A 113 -19.79 10.42 -4.79
CA ARG A 113 -20.20 9.05 -5.03
C ARG A 113 -21.34 8.59 -4.18
#